data_7e37ee76fad141896c38e50e524f6234
#
_entry.id   7e37ee76fad141896c38e50e524f6234
#
_cell.length_a   1.000
_cell.length_b   1.000
_cell.length_c   1.000
_cell.angle_alpha   90.00
_cell.angle_beta   90.00
_cell.angle_gamma   90.00
#
_symmetry.space_group_name_H-M   'P 1'
#
loop_
_entity.id
_entity.type
_entity.pdbx_description
1 polymer ?
#
loop_
_entity_poly.entity_id
_entity_poly.type
_entity_poly.pdbx_seq_one_letter_code
_entity_poly.pdbx_strand_id
1 'polypeptide(L)'
;ERAADLARRAASVSHDGGAVHAAQLLAAMESQAFVERDVQRLLDVGLAQIPRRSIIRRLAADIRAWHARYDDWHACYGEIAAHYGYDKYTGNCHVVPNHALILMALLYGGDSFQRALTIVNTAPSFRF
;
A
#
# COMPACT_ATOMS: atom_id res chain seq x y z
N GLU A 1 16.11 6.78 -1.73
CA GLU A 1 17.00 5.59 -1.78
C GLU A 1 17.43 5.14 -0.37
N ARG A 2 18.06 6.02 0.42
CA ARG A 2 18.60 5.65 1.75
C ARG A 2 17.54 5.09 2.71
N ALA A 3 16.37 5.71 2.80
CA ALA A 3 15.27 5.22 3.64
C ALA A 3 14.81 3.82 3.21
N ALA A 4 14.66 3.58 1.91
CA ALA A 4 14.29 2.27 1.37
C ALA A 4 15.36 1.19 1.64
N ASP A 5 16.65 1.53 1.57
CA ASP A 5 17.72 0.56 1.91
C ASP A 5 17.73 0.22 3.41
N LEU A 6 17.54 1.20 4.28
CA LEU A 6 17.42 0.95 5.72
C LEU A 6 16.20 0.07 6.04
N ALA A 7 15.05 0.35 5.42
CA ALA A 7 13.84 -0.47 5.56
C ALA A 7 14.05 -1.89 5.05
N ARG A 8 14.72 -2.07 3.91
CA ARG A 8 15.07 -3.39 3.39
C ARG A 8 15.91 -4.19 4.38
N ARG A 9 16.94 -3.58 4.92
CA ARG A 9 17.83 -4.23 5.90
C ARG A 9 17.10 -4.61 7.18
N ALA A 10 16.28 -3.72 7.71
CA ALA A 10 15.49 -3.98 8.91
C ALA A 10 14.44 -5.08 8.69
N ALA A 11 13.66 -4.99 7.60
CA ALA A 11 12.62 -5.96 7.29
C ALA A 11 13.20 -7.36 6.99
N SER A 12 14.38 -7.44 6.36
CA SER A 12 15.03 -8.71 6.03
C SER A 12 15.51 -9.52 7.24
N VAL A 13 15.45 -8.95 8.44
CA VAL A 13 15.77 -9.69 9.68
C VAL A 13 14.72 -10.79 9.95
N SER A 14 13.47 -10.54 9.59
CA SER A 14 12.33 -11.42 9.91
C SER A 14 11.42 -11.76 8.73
N HIS A 15 11.57 -11.08 7.60
CA HIS A 15 10.69 -11.20 6.43
C HIS A 15 11.49 -11.25 5.13
N ASP A 16 10.80 -11.65 4.05
CA ASP A 16 11.34 -11.66 2.69
C ASP A 16 10.32 -11.14 1.65
N GLY A 17 10.68 -11.20 0.38
CA GLY A 17 9.78 -10.97 -0.77
C GLY A 17 8.92 -9.71 -0.65
N GLY A 18 7.62 -9.92 -0.77
CA GLY A 18 6.63 -8.83 -0.79
C GLY A 18 6.62 -7.98 0.48
N ALA A 19 6.89 -8.56 1.65
CA ALA A 19 6.92 -7.81 2.91
C ALA A 19 8.09 -6.82 2.95
N VAL A 20 9.26 -7.23 2.49
CA VAL A 20 10.41 -6.33 2.36
C VAL A 20 10.16 -5.23 1.34
N HIS A 21 9.54 -5.56 0.18
CA HIS A 21 9.20 -4.56 -0.84
C HIS A 21 8.17 -3.55 -0.32
N ALA A 22 7.18 -3.99 0.44
CA ALA A 22 6.19 -3.10 1.06
C ALA A 22 6.86 -2.11 2.04
N ALA A 23 7.78 -2.59 2.88
CA ALA A 23 8.54 -1.75 3.80
C ALA A 23 9.40 -0.72 3.06
N GLN A 24 10.09 -1.13 2.00
CA GLN A 24 10.89 -0.22 1.16
C GLN A 24 10.04 0.89 0.53
N LEU A 25 8.89 0.51 -0.03
CA LEU A 25 7.96 1.44 -0.68
C LEU A 25 7.48 2.49 0.32
N LEU A 26 6.94 2.08 1.47
CA LEU A 26 6.43 3.01 2.47
C LEU A 26 7.52 3.92 3.03
N ALA A 27 8.69 3.39 3.37
CA ALA A 27 9.79 4.20 3.88
C ALA A 27 10.27 5.26 2.87
N ALA A 28 10.25 4.93 1.58
CA ALA A 28 10.57 5.90 0.54
C ALA A 28 9.49 6.99 0.42
N MET A 29 8.21 6.61 0.47
CA MET A 29 7.08 7.54 0.47
C MET A 29 7.15 8.49 1.68
N GLU A 30 7.31 7.95 2.89
CA GLU A 30 7.41 8.73 4.13
C GLU A 30 8.59 9.72 4.09
N SER A 31 9.76 9.26 3.64
CA SER A 31 10.93 10.12 3.49
C SER A 31 10.70 11.27 2.49
N GLN A 32 9.96 11.02 1.42
CA GLN A 32 9.65 12.03 0.41
C GLN A 32 8.52 12.98 0.85
N ALA A 33 7.63 12.53 1.73
CA ALA A 33 6.47 13.31 2.20
C ALA A 33 6.85 14.60 2.96
N PHE A 34 8.11 14.77 3.38
CA PHE A 34 8.60 16.02 3.94
C PHE A 34 8.64 17.18 2.92
N VAL A 35 8.67 16.88 1.62
CA VAL A 35 8.81 17.85 0.54
C VAL A 35 7.78 17.69 -0.60
N GLU A 36 7.02 16.61 -0.59
CA GLU A 36 5.97 16.29 -1.57
C GLU A 36 4.66 15.94 -0.84
N ARG A 37 3.53 16.42 -1.36
CA ARG A 37 2.20 16.16 -0.77
C ARG A 37 1.30 15.32 -1.66
N ASP A 38 1.60 15.25 -2.95
CA ASP A 38 0.83 14.45 -3.89
C ASP A 38 1.08 12.95 -3.68
N VAL A 39 0.06 12.24 -3.21
CA VAL A 39 0.13 10.80 -2.90
C VAL A 39 0.50 9.98 -4.14
N GLN A 40 0.06 10.37 -5.34
CA GLN A 40 0.41 9.67 -6.57
C GLN A 40 1.92 9.79 -6.86
N ARG A 41 2.49 10.98 -6.66
CA ARG A 41 3.94 11.20 -6.81
C ARG A 41 4.74 10.49 -5.72
N LEU A 42 4.25 10.50 -4.49
CA LEU A 42 4.87 9.73 -3.40
C LEU A 42 4.91 8.24 -3.73
N LEU A 43 3.82 7.71 -4.26
CA LEU A 43 3.74 6.31 -4.67
C LEU A 43 4.71 5.99 -5.82
N ASP A 44 4.91 6.89 -6.78
CA ASP A 44 5.92 6.72 -7.84
C ASP A 44 7.33 6.62 -7.26
N VAL A 45 7.67 7.47 -6.28
CA VAL A 45 8.96 7.42 -5.57
C VAL A 45 9.14 6.09 -4.87
N GLY A 46 8.11 5.61 -4.16
CA GLY A 46 8.13 4.30 -3.49
C GLY A 46 8.30 3.14 -4.46
N LEU A 47 7.52 3.14 -5.54
CA LEU A 47 7.59 2.11 -6.57
C LEU A 47 8.94 2.05 -7.27
N ALA A 48 9.64 3.17 -7.42
CA ALA A 48 10.99 3.19 -7.99
C ALA A 48 12.02 2.41 -7.17
N GLN A 49 11.76 2.16 -5.87
CA GLN A 49 12.67 1.48 -4.95
C GLN A 49 12.51 -0.04 -4.90
N ILE A 50 11.51 -0.60 -5.58
CA ILE A 50 11.20 -2.02 -5.51
C ILE A 50 11.28 -2.70 -6.88
N PRO A 51 11.54 -4.03 -6.93
CA PRO A 51 11.68 -4.75 -8.20
C PRO A 51 10.44 -4.64 -9.09
N ARG A 52 10.64 -4.63 -10.41
CA ARG A 52 9.54 -4.56 -11.39
C ARG A 52 8.55 -5.71 -11.29
N ARG A 53 9.01 -6.90 -10.89
CA ARG A 53 8.19 -8.12 -10.73
C ARG A 53 7.59 -8.28 -9.33
N SER A 54 7.70 -7.27 -8.45
CA SER A 54 7.12 -7.33 -7.11
C SER A 54 5.59 -7.40 -7.16
N ILE A 55 5.02 -8.26 -6.30
CA ILE A 55 3.56 -8.31 -6.08
C ILE A 55 3.03 -6.96 -5.58
N ILE A 56 3.81 -6.23 -4.80
CA ILE A 56 3.45 -4.90 -4.28
C ILE A 56 3.33 -3.89 -5.42
N ARG A 57 4.17 -3.98 -6.45
CA ARG A 57 4.07 -3.12 -7.63
C ARG A 57 2.80 -3.41 -8.44
N ARG A 58 2.46 -4.69 -8.62
CA ARG A 58 1.22 -5.09 -9.29
C ARG A 58 -0.01 -4.60 -8.51
N LEU A 59 -0.02 -4.85 -7.20
CA LEU A 59 -1.06 -4.38 -6.28
C LEU A 59 -1.27 -2.87 -6.40
N ALA A 60 -0.20 -2.07 -6.36
CA ALA A 60 -0.28 -0.62 -6.47
C ALA A 60 -0.84 -0.17 -7.83
N ALA A 61 -0.49 -0.85 -8.92
CA ALA A 61 -1.01 -0.56 -10.25
C ALA A 61 -2.52 -0.83 -10.33
N ASP A 62 -2.99 -1.95 -9.78
CA ASP A 62 -4.40 -2.31 -9.76
C ASP A 62 -5.20 -1.31 -8.92
N ILE A 63 -4.73 -0.95 -7.72
CA ILE A 63 -5.41 0.03 -6.86
C ILE A 63 -5.46 1.41 -7.51
N ARG A 64 -4.41 1.85 -8.20
CA ARG A 64 -4.44 3.09 -8.98
C ARG A 64 -5.49 3.05 -10.10
N ALA A 65 -5.60 1.93 -10.80
CA ALA A 65 -6.60 1.76 -11.86
C ALA A 65 -8.02 1.80 -11.28
N TRP A 66 -8.26 1.16 -10.13
CA TRP A 66 -9.55 1.21 -9.46
C TRP A 66 -9.86 2.59 -8.88
N HIS A 67 -8.87 3.28 -8.29
CA HIS A 67 -9.03 4.66 -7.84
C HIS A 67 -9.39 5.62 -8.99
N ALA A 68 -8.82 5.42 -10.17
CA ALA A 68 -9.18 6.21 -11.36
C ALA A 68 -10.58 5.88 -11.91
N ARG A 69 -11.11 4.69 -11.61
CA ARG A 69 -12.40 4.21 -12.09
C ARG A 69 -13.55 4.51 -11.12
N TYR A 70 -13.27 4.50 -9.83
CA TYR A 70 -14.28 4.61 -8.79
C TYR A 70 -14.03 5.83 -7.89
N ASP A 71 -15.02 6.70 -7.77
CA ASP A 71 -14.96 7.83 -6.84
C ASP A 71 -15.17 7.40 -5.38
N ASP A 72 -15.84 6.26 -5.18
CA ASP A 72 -16.11 5.69 -3.86
C ASP A 72 -15.10 4.60 -3.50
N TRP A 73 -14.41 4.79 -2.37
CA TRP A 73 -13.45 3.82 -1.87
C TRP A 73 -14.07 2.45 -1.51
N HIS A 74 -15.39 2.38 -1.22
CA HIS A 74 -16.07 1.10 -0.97
C HIS A 74 -16.07 0.20 -2.22
N ALA A 75 -16.23 0.79 -3.40
CA ALA A 75 -16.12 0.05 -4.65
C ALA A 75 -14.70 -0.47 -4.89
N CYS A 76 -13.68 0.36 -4.62
CA CYS A 76 -12.28 -0.06 -4.67
C CYS A 76 -11.98 -1.17 -3.64
N TYR A 77 -12.53 -1.07 -2.43
CA TYR A 77 -12.44 -2.12 -1.42
C TYR A 77 -13.02 -3.45 -1.91
N GLY A 78 -14.16 -3.42 -2.60
CA GLY A 78 -14.76 -4.61 -3.21
C GLY A 78 -13.81 -5.31 -4.18
N GLU A 79 -13.10 -4.56 -5.02
CA GLU A 79 -12.07 -5.09 -5.93
C GLU A 79 -10.87 -5.68 -5.16
N ILE A 80 -10.40 -4.97 -4.11
CA ILE A 80 -9.33 -5.47 -3.25
C ILE A 80 -9.73 -6.79 -2.61
N ALA A 81 -10.94 -6.88 -2.05
CA ALA A 81 -11.44 -8.12 -1.44
C ALA A 81 -11.51 -9.26 -2.46
N ALA A 82 -11.99 -8.97 -3.67
CA ALA A 82 -12.11 -9.97 -4.74
C ALA A 82 -10.76 -10.48 -5.27
N HIS A 83 -9.71 -9.64 -5.32
CA HIS A 83 -8.43 -9.99 -5.95
C HIS A 83 -7.29 -10.24 -4.96
N TYR A 84 -7.33 -9.61 -3.79
CA TYR A 84 -6.25 -9.57 -2.79
C TYR A 84 -6.72 -9.87 -1.37
N GLY A 85 -7.95 -10.39 -1.20
CA GLY A 85 -8.50 -10.74 0.11
C GLY A 85 -7.79 -11.89 0.81
N TYR A 86 -8.07 -12.07 2.09
CA TYR A 86 -7.45 -13.12 2.91
C TYR A 86 -7.85 -14.54 2.54
N ASP A 87 -8.90 -14.72 1.73
CA ASP A 87 -9.23 -16.00 1.11
C ASP A 87 -8.19 -16.47 0.08
N LYS A 88 -7.34 -15.55 -0.39
CA LYS A 88 -6.28 -15.82 -1.37
C LYS A 88 -4.87 -15.85 -0.77
N TYR A 89 -4.74 -15.35 0.44
CA TYR A 89 -3.46 -15.27 1.15
C TYR A 89 -3.60 -15.91 2.54
N THR A 90 -2.77 -16.87 2.85
CA THR A 90 -2.81 -17.58 4.13
C THR A 90 -2.41 -16.71 5.30
N GLY A 91 -3.00 -16.97 6.47
CA GLY A 91 -2.67 -16.29 7.72
C GLY A 91 -3.46 -15.00 7.93
N ASN A 92 -3.36 -14.44 9.14
CA ASN A 92 -4.18 -13.32 9.59
C ASN A 92 -3.51 -11.95 9.45
N CYS A 93 -2.25 -11.91 9.02
CA CYS A 93 -1.44 -10.68 8.93
C CYS A 93 -0.62 -10.62 7.64
N HIS A 94 -1.16 -11.15 6.53
CA HIS A 94 -0.42 -11.16 5.28
C HIS A 94 -0.25 -9.75 4.73
N VAL A 95 0.97 -9.43 4.27
CA VAL A 95 1.33 -8.06 3.81
C VAL A 95 0.47 -7.58 2.64
N VAL A 96 0.11 -8.45 1.69
CA VAL A 96 -0.59 -8.05 0.47
C VAL A 96 -1.96 -7.42 0.76
N PRO A 97 -2.92 -8.07 1.46
CA PRO A 97 -4.19 -7.44 1.78
C PRO A 97 -4.02 -6.22 2.69
N ASN A 98 -3.15 -6.26 3.69
CA ASN A 98 -2.93 -5.12 4.59
C ASN A 98 -2.36 -3.91 3.84
N HIS A 99 -1.36 -4.13 2.98
CA HIS A 99 -0.76 -3.06 2.19
C HIS A 99 -1.74 -2.47 1.18
N ALA A 100 -2.65 -3.29 0.62
CA ALA A 100 -3.72 -2.83 -0.26
C ALA A 100 -4.62 -1.80 0.43
N LEU A 101 -5.03 -2.06 1.68
CA LEU A 101 -5.85 -1.11 2.45
C LEU A 101 -5.12 0.19 2.75
N ILE A 102 -3.80 0.13 3.04
CA ILE A 102 -2.99 1.32 3.25
C ILE A 102 -2.95 2.18 1.98
N LEU A 103 -2.64 1.59 0.83
CA LEU A 103 -2.57 2.31 -0.44
C LEU A 103 -3.92 2.90 -0.84
N MET A 104 -5.02 2.13 -0.69
CA MET A 104 -6.37 2.62 -0.92
C MET A 104 -6.67 3.82 -0.03
N ALA A 105 -6.42 3.72 1.28
CA ALA A 105 -6.70 4.80 2.22
C ALA A 105 -5.89 6.06 1.91
N LEU A 106 -4.64 5.94 1.52
CA LEU A 106 -3.81 7.08 1.13
C LEU A 106 -4.33 7.75 -0.14
N LEU A 107 -4.69 6.99 -1.17
CA LEU A 107 -5.18 7.53 -2.43
C LEU A 107 -6.54 8.24 -2.27
N TYR A 108 -7.49 7.65 -1.56
CA TYR A 108 -8.80 8.25 -1.31
C TYR A 108 -8.80 9.30 -0.19
N GLY A 109 -7.82 9.27 0.69
CA GLY A 109 -7.57 10.31 1.70
C GLY A 109 -7.03 11.59 1.09
N GLY A 110 -6.22 11.47 0.04
CA GLY A 110 -5.59 12.61 -0.64
C GLY A 110 -4.71 13.41 0.31
N ASP A 111 -5.00 14.69 0.45
CA ASP A 111 -4.29 15.62 1.35
C ASP A 111 -4.80 15.62 2.80
N SER A 112 -5.85 14.82 3.09
CA SER A 112 -6.44 14.72 4.42
C SER A 112 -6.00 13.46 5.17
N PHE A 113 -5.05 13.63 6.08
CA PHE A 113 -4.63 12.56 7.00
C PHE A 113 -5.80 11.97 7.80
N GLN A 114 -6.70 12.82 8.31
CA GLN A 114 -7.89 12.38 9.04
C GLN A 114 -8.79 11.50 8.17
N ARG A 115 -8.98 11.86 6.91
CA ARG A 115 -9.77 11.05 5.96
C ARG A 115 -9.11 9.70 5.69
N ALA A 116 -7.80 9.68 5.46
CA ALA A 116 -7.06 8.44 5.24
C ALA A 116 -7.17 7.51 6.46
N LEU A 117 -7.00 8.03 7.68
CA LEU A 117 -7.17 7.27 8.92
C LEU A 117 -8.61 6.74 9.06
N THR A 118 -9.61 7.56 8.76
CA THR A 118 -11.01 7.12 8.81
C THR A 118 -11.25 5.97 7.86
N ILE A 119 -10.80 6.07 6.61
CA ILE A 119 -10.97 5.03 5.59
C ILE A 119 -10.31 3.72 6.05
N VAL A 120 -9.04 3.74 6.45
CA VAL A 120 -8.32 2.50 6.82
C VAL A 120 -8.91 1.83 8.07
N ASN A 121 -9.46 2.61 9.01
CA ASN A 121 -10.05 2.06 10.24
C ASN A 121 -11.52 1.65 10.08
N THR A 122 -12.24 2.17 9.10
CA THR A 122 -13.63 1.80 8.83
C THR A 122 -13.78 0.81 7.69
N ALA A 123 -12.78 0.69 6.82
CA ALA A 123 -12.73 -0.40 5.85
C ALA A 123 -12.97 -1.70 6.61
N PRO A 124 -13.91 -2.57 6.16
CA PRO A 124 -14.18 -3.81 6.87
C PRO A 124 -12.85 -4.53 7.04
N SER A 125 -12.29 -4.46 8.25
CA SER A 125 -11.09 -5.21 8.57
C SER A 125 -11.42 -6.64 8.16
N PHE A 126 -10.52 -7.27 7.46
CA PHE A 126 -10.60 -8.68 7.22
C PHE A 126 -10.84 -9.31 8.61
N ARG A 127 -12.10 -9.61 8.91
CA ARG A 127 -12.49 -10.11 10.23
C ARG A 127 -11.78 -11.43 10.44
N PHE A 128 -10.99 -11.43 11.47
CA PHE A 128 -10.43 -12.66 12.00
C PHE A 128 -11.55 -13.57 12.51
#